data_2915dd9b7ffbcf565b27e77656da3529
#
_entry.id   2915dd9b7ffbcf565b27e77656da3529
#
_cell.length_a   1.000
_cell.length_b   1.000
_cell.length_c   1.000
_cell.angle_alpha   90.00
_cell.angle_beta   90.00
_cell.angle_gamma   90.00
#
_symmetry.space_group_name_H-M   'P 1'
#
loop_
_entity.id
_entity.type
_entity.pdbx_description
1 polymer ?
#
loop_
_entity_poly.entity_id
_entity_poly.type
_entity_poly.pdbx_seq_one_letter_code
_entity_poly.pdbx_strand_id
1 'polypeptide(L)'
;MKTVIVYASVHHGNTKKLVEKIAEECKVDLIDAVQQPKADLSDYDRIGFSSGIYFSKFHQTILKFASENLPENKKVFMICTYGGSGAYKSLEVILKEKKTYIIGKFGCKGYDTFGLFKLVGGIAKGHPDEKDLKAAVSFVAGLQ
;
A
#
# COMPACT_ATOMS: atom_id res chain seq x y z
N MET A 1 14.20 -3.83 13.57
CA MET A 1 13.21 -2.75 13.37
C MET A 1 11.79 -3.31 13.30
N LYS A 2 10.88 -2.68 14.00
CA LYS A 2 9.49 -3.09 13.97
C LYS A 2 8.76 -2.40 12.83
N THR A 3 8.14 -3.16 11.95
CA THR A 3 7.50 -2.65 10.73
C THR A 3 6.04 -3.08 10.68
N VAL A 4 5.17 -2.17 10.25
CA VAL A 4 3.76 -2.47 9.96
C VAL A 4 3.42 -2.01 8.56
N ILE A 5 2.54 -2.74 7.89
CA ILE A 5 1.93 -2.28 6.65
C ILE A 5 0.44 -2.10 6.91
N VAL A 6 -0.02 -0.88 6.71
CA VAL A 6 -1.45 -0.53 6.78
C VAL A 6 -1.98 -0.58 5.36
N TYR A 7 -3.01 -1.39 5.13
CA TYR A 7 -3.51 -1.60 3.79
C TYR A 7 -5.04 -1.47 3.71
N ALA A 8 -5.51 -1.19 2.51
CA ALA A 8 -6.93 -1.29 2.17
C ALA A 8 -7.02 -2.07 0.87
N SER A 9 -7.75 -3.17 0.89
CA SER A 9 -7.90 -4.03 -0.28
C SER A 9 -9.38 -4.19 -0.60
N VAL A 10 -9.75 -3.65 -1.74
CA VAL A 10 -11.08 -3.79 -2.34
C VAL A 10 -10.85 -4.28 -3.77
N HIS A 11 -11.86 -4.72 -4.50
CA HIS A 11 -11.74 -5.28 -5.84
C HIS A 11 -10.67 -6.38 -5.93
N HIS A 12 -11.03 -7.56 -6.25
CA HIS A 12 -10.16 -8.72 -6.56
C HIS A 12 -9.07 -9.07 -5.52
N GLY A 13 -8.98 -8.34 -4.39
CA GLY A 13 -8.02 -8.65 -3.34
C GLY A 13 -6.53 -8.48 -3.71
N ASN A 14 -6.21 -7.66 -4.70
CA ASN A 14 -4.84 -7.47 -5.19
C ASN A 14 -3.87 -7.03 -4.10
N THR A 15 -4.23 -5.98 -3.37
CA THR A 15 -3.39 -5.44 -2.29
C THR A 15 -3.23 -6.44 -1.17
N LYS A 16 -4.31 -7.11 -0.76
CA LYS A 16 -4.27 -8.11 0.30
C LYS A 16 -3.33 -9.26 -0.05
N LYS A 17 -3.40 -9.77 -1.27
CA LYS A 17 -2.52 -10.82 -1.76
C LYS A 17 -1.06 -10.41 -1.65
N LEU A 18 -0.75 -9.19 -2.04
CA LEU A 18 0.60 -8.65 -2.03
C LEU A 18 1.15 -8.50 -0.60
N VAL A 19 0.39 -7.86 0.28
CA VAL A 19 0.87 -7.60 1.65
C VAL A 19 0.96 -8.86 2.50
N GLU A 20 0.07 -9.82 2.26
CA GLU A 20 0.14 -11.11 2.95
C GLU A 20 1.43 -11.87 2.59
N LYS A 21 1.83 -11.81 1.33
CA LYS A 21 3.10 -12.42 0.89
C LYS A 21 4.30 -11.71 1.54
N ILE A 22 4.26 -10.40 1.59
CA ILE A 22 5.31 -9.62 2.27
C ILE A 22 5.39 -10.00 3.76
N ALA A 23 4.25 -10.08 4.43
CA ALA A 23 4.21 -10.42 5.85
C ALA A 23 4.75 -11.81 6.13
N GLU A 24 4.46 -12.76 5.26
CA GLU A 24 4.95 -14.14 5.35
C GLU A 24 6.47 -14.21 5.28
N GLU A 25 7.09 -13.42 4.41
CA GLU A 25 8.52 -13.47 4.13
C GLU A 25 9.37 -12.49 4.95
N CYS A 26 8.81 -11.35 5.34
CA CYS A 26 9.57 -10.24 5.93
C CYS A 26 9.28 -9.96 7.41
N LYS A 27 8.41 -10.72 8.05
CA LYS A 27 8.04 -10.52 9.47
C LYS A 27 7.55 -9.10 9.74
N VAL A 28 6.57 -8.64 8.99
CA VAL A 28 5.92 -7.35 9.22
C VAL A 28 4.51 -7.58 9.76
N ASP A 29 4.03 -6.66 10.58
CA ASP A 29 2.65 -6.68 11.04
C ASP A 29 1.76 -6.08 9.96
N LEU A 30 0.50 -6.51 9.90
CA LEU A 30 -0.48 -5.98 8.96
C LEU A 30 -1.66 -5.37 9.72
N ILE A 31 -2.13 -4.22 9.23
CA ILE A 31 -3.36 -3.59 9.70
C ILE A 31 -4.25 -3.37 8.49
N ASP A 32 -5.45 -3.97 8.51
CA ASP A 32 -6.48 -3.69 7.52
C ASP A 32 -7.22 -2.43 7.96
N ALA A 33 -6.99 -1.32 7.26
CA ALA A 33 -7.55 -0.02 7.65
C ALA A 33 -9.07 0.04 7.53
N VAL A 34 -9.69 -0.83 6.74
CA VAL A 34 -11.14 -0.92 6.66
C VAL A 34 -11.70 -1.53 7.94
N GLN A 35 -11.06 -2.59 8.44
CA GLN A 35 -11.47 -3.28 9.66
C GLN A 35 -11.05 -2.53 10.92
N GLN A 36 -9.91 -1.87 10.88
CA GLN A 36 -9.31 -1.21 12.02
C GLN A 36 -8.91 0.22 11.64
N PRO A 37 -9.86 1.17 11.64
CA PRO A 37 -9.59 2.54 11.21
C PRO A 37 -8.77 3.38 12.18
N LYS A 38 -8.56 2.88 13.40
CA LYS A 38 -7.75 3.56 14.41
C LYS A 38 -6.72 2.60 14.99
N ALA A 39 -5.48 3.07 15.11
CA ALA A 39 -4.41 2.29 15.70
C ALA A 39 -3.31 3.23 16.22
N ASP A 40 -2.63 2.78 17.27
CA ASP A 40 -1.45 3.46 17.79
C ASP A 40 -0.22 2.91 17.07
N LEU A 41 0.43 3.74 16.27
CA LEU A 41 1.60 3.35 15.47
C LEU A 41 2.92 3.79 16.10
N SER A 42 2.88 4.31 17.32
CA SER A 42 4.08 4.91 17.97
C SER A 42 5.25 3.95 18.15
N ASP A 43 4.96 2.65 18.35
CA ASP A 43 5.99 1.64 18.57
C ASP A 43 6.65 1.11 17.29
N TYR A 44 6.15 1.49 16.13
CA TYR A 44 6.71 1.04 14.86
C TYR A 44 7.81 1.98 14.38
N ASP A 45 8.89 1.40 13.89
CA ASP A 45 10.02 2.14 13.33
C ASP A 45 9.76 2.51 11.86
N ARG A 46 9.10 1.60 11.12
CA ARG A 46 8.76 1.80 9.71
C ARG A 46 7.28 1.50 9.50
N ILE A 47 6.62 2.37 8.76
CA ILE A 47 5.19 2.24 8.48
C ILE A 47 5.00 2.26 6.97
N GLY A 48 4.42 1.19 6.43
CA GLY A 48 4.06 1.11 5.02
C GLY A 48 2.58 1.36 4.83
N PHE A 49 2.22 1.98 3.72
CA PHE A 49 0.83 2.13 3.30
C PHE A 49 0.65 1.47 1.96
N SER A 50 -0.35 0.62 1.84
CA SER A 50 -0.60 -0.16 0.64
C SER A 50 -2.06 -0.10 0.21
N SER A 51 -2.30 0.16 -1.07
CA SER A 51 -3.64 0.27 -1.60
C SER A 51 -3.63 0.08 -3.11
N GLY A 52 -4.80 -0.19 -3.69
CA GLY A 52 -5.01 0.00 -5.11
C GLY A 52 -5.05 1.48 -5.46
N ILE A 53 -5.01 1.79 -6.74
CA ILE A 53 -5.10 3.17 -7.24
C ILE A 53 -6.48 3.39 -7.86
N TYR A 54 -7.16 4.44 -7.41
CA TYR A 54 -8.53 4.81 -7.82
C TYR A 54 -8.52 6.27 -8.25
N PHE A 55 -8.76 6.53 -9.54
CA PHE A 55 -8.69 7.88 -10.10
C PHE A 55 -7.39 8.59 -9.73
N SER A 56 -6.27 7.90 -9.92
CA SER A 56 -4.91 8.40 -9.63
C SER A 56 -4.66 8.69 -8.14
N LYS A 57 -5.41 8.05 -7.25
CA LYS A 57 -5.28 8.25 -5.79
C LYS A 57 -5.25 6.92 -5.05
N PHE A 58 -4.59 6.91 -3.91
CA PHE A 58 -4.74 5.84 -2.93
C PHE A 58 -6.19 5.82 -2.44
N HIS A 59 -6.64 4.65 -1.99
CA HIS A 59 -7.98 4.51 -1.44
C HIS A 59 -8.21 5.50 -0.30
N GLN A 60 -9.41 6.07 -0.23
CA GLN A 60 -9.75 7.06 0.81
C GLN A 60 -9.50 6.55 2.22
N THR A 61 -9.75 5.28 2.46
CA THR A 61 -9.51 4.66 3.78
C THR A 61 -8.06 4.81 4.21
N ILE A 62 -7.11 4.65 3.29
CA ILE A 62 -5.68 4.81 3.58
C ILE A 62 -5.35 6.28 3.82
N LEU A 63 -5.87 7.18 3.00
CA LEU A 63 -5.62 8.61 3.18
C LEU A 63 -6.13 9.09 4.52
N LYS A 64 -7.34 8.67 4.89
CA LYS A 64 -7.93 9.01 6.18
C LYS A 64 -7.14 8.40 7.35
N PHE A 65 -6.76 7.13 7.23
CA PHE A 65 -5.98 6.45 8.27
C PHE A 65 -4.65 7.17 8.53
N ALA A 66 -3.93 7.50 7.47
CA ALA A 66 -2.65 8.21 7.59
C ALA A 66 -2.84 9.59 8.23
N SER A 67 -3.84 10.33 7.79
CA SER A 67 -4.14 11.66 8.34
C SER A 67 -4.46 11.62 9.84
N GLU A 68 -5.18 10.59 10.29
CA GLU A 68 -5.66 10.51 11.67
C GLU A 68 -4.71 9.77 12.63
N ASN A 69 -3.92 8.83 12.13
CA ASN A 69 -3.15 7.92 13.01
C ASN A 69 -1.63 7.99 12.85
N LEU A 70 -1.12 8.57 11.78
CA LEU A 70 0.33 8.55 11.54
C LEU A 70 1.05 9.57 12.45
N PRO A 71 1.96 9.11 13.31
CA PRO A 71 2.79 10.03 14.09
C PRO A 71 3.78 10.79 13.20
N GLU A 72 4.25 11.94 13.69
CA GLU A 72 5.28 12.69 12.99
C GLU A 72 6.64 11.98 13.04
N ASN A 73 7.50 12.31 12.07
CA ASN A 73 8.91 11.89 12.02
C ASN A 73 9.15 10.39 11.87
N LYS A 74 8.17 9.65 11.37
CA LYS A 74 8.33 8.21 11.10
C LYS A 74 8.95 7.97 9.72
N LYS A 75 9.61 6.82 9.56
CA LYS A 75 10.03 6.32 8.26
C LYS A 75 8.83 5.65 7.61
N VAL A 76 8.52 6.03 6.37
CA VAL A 76 7.32 5.56 5.67
C VAL A 76 7.68 5.08 4.28
N PHE A 77 7.04 4.00 3.85
CA PHE A 77 7.13 3.54 2.47
C PHE A 77 5.72 3.33 1.91
N MET A 78 5.63 3.33 0.58
CA MET A 78 4.35 3.24 -0.12
C MET A 78 4.36 2.08 -1.10
N ILE A 79 3.27 1.35 -1.15
CA ILE A 79 3.06 0.25 -2.09
C ILE A 79 1.70 0.44 -2.75
N CYS A 80 1.66 0.40 -4.08
CA CYS A 80 0.39 0.43 -4.79
C CYS A 80 0.25 -0.69 -5.79
N THR A 81 -1.00 -1.12 -5.99
CA THR A 81 -1.37 -2.02 -7.08
C THR A 81 -2.24 -1.22 -8.06
N TYR A 82 -2.04 -1.43 -9.34
CA TYR A 82 -2.72 -0.62 -10.36
C TYR A 82 -3.00 -1.43 -11.62
N GLY A 83 -4.07 -1.06 -12.31
CA GLY A 83 -4.34 -1.62 -13.64
C GLY A 83 -3.59 -0.86 -14.72
N GLY A 84 -3.68 0.47 -14.68
CA GLY A 84 -3.04 1.37 -15.63
C GLY A 84 -1.65 1.82 -15.21
N SER A 85 -1.59 2.69 -14.19
CA SER A 85 -0.32 3.26 -13.72
C SER A 85 -0.36 3.52 -12.22
N GLY A 86 0.83 3.50 -11.58
CA GLY A 86 0.97 3.85 -10.17
C GLY A 86 0.84 5.35 -9.95
N ALA A 87 0.43 5.74 -8.75
CA ALA A 87 0.31 7.14 -8.36
C ALA A 87 0.44 7.26 -6.84
N TYR A 88 1.29 8.18 -6.39
CA TYR A 88 1.63 8.31 -4.97
C TYR A 88 1.31 9.69 -4.39
N LYS A 89 1.01 10.66 -5.25
CA LYS A 89 0.88 12.07 -4.85
C LYS A 89 -0.16 12.31 -3.77
N SER A 90 -1.29 11.64 -3.83
CA SER A 90 -2.36 11.82 -2.85
C SER A 90 -1.91 11.52 -1.43
N LEU A 91 -1.10 10.48 -1.26
CA LEU A 91 -0.55 10.12 0.04
C LEU A 91 0.67 10.97 0.39
N GLU A 92 1.51 11.30 -0.58
CA GLU A 92 2.71 12.11 -0.34
C GLU A 92 2.39 13.46 0.29
N VAL A 93 1.27 14.08 -0.07
CA VAL A 93 0.82 15.34 0.54
C VAL A 93 0.62 15.18 2.05
N ILE A 94 -0.03 14.10 2.46
CA ILE A 94 -0.26 13.81 3.88
C ILE A 94 1.05 13.50 4.60
N LEU A 95 1.90 12.70 3.96
CA LEU A 95 3.20 12.33 4.54
C LEU A 95 4.08 13.55 4.79
N LYS A 96 4.03 14.52 3.88
CA LYS A 96 4.77 15.78 4.04
C LYS A 96 4.26 16.58 5.25
N GLU A 97 2.95 16.65 5.44
CA GLU A 97 2.34 17.32 6.60
C GLU A 97 2.77 16.67 7.91
N LYS A 98 2.97 15.35 7.90
CA LYS A 98 3.40 14.57 9.08
C LYS A 98 4.93 14.57 9.25
N LYS A 99 5.67 15.30 8.42
CA LYS A 99 7.13 15.39 8.49
C LYS A 99 7.82 14.04 8.49
N THR A 100 7.31 13.12 7.67
CA THR A 100 7.86 11.76 7.59
C THR A 100 9.08 11.69 6.68
N TYR A 101 9.82 10.60 6.80
CA TYR A 101 10.93 10.26 5.91
C TYR A 101 10.46 9.17 4.96
N ILE A 102 10.27 9.51 3.69
CA ILE A 102 9.83 8.52 2.68
C ILE A 102 11.06 7.71 2.27
N ILE A 103 11.07 6.44 2.64
CA ILE A 103 12.21 5.55 2.42
C ILE A 103 12.07 4.65 1.20
N GLY A 104 10.91 4.64 0.56
CA GLY A 104 10.73 3.88 -0.68
C GLY A 104 9.32 3.91 -1.21
N LYS A 105 9.20 3.61 -2.50
CA LYS A 105 7.93 3.49 -3.22
C LYS A 105 8.01 2.26 -4.11
N PHE A 106 6.94 1.46 -4.12
CA PHE A 106 6.84 0.29 -4.97
C PHE A 106 5.45 0.23 -5.58
N GLY A 107 5.37 -0.14 -6.85
CA GLY A 107 4.09 -0.35 -7.50
C GLY A 107 4.16 -1.55 -8.42
N CYS A 108 3.06 -2.29 -8.51
CA CYS A 108 2.93 -3.40 -9.45
C CYS A 108 1.52 -3.46 -10.01
N LYS A 109 1.35 -4.19 -11.10
CA LYS A 109 0.05 -4.37 -11.72
C LYS A 109 -0.87 -5.22 -10.86
N GLY A 110 -2.16 -4.95 -10.91
CA GLY A 110 -3.21 -5.73 -10.30
C GLY A 110 -4.42 -5.78 -11.21
N TYR A 111 -5.13 -6.89 -11.23
CA TYR A 111 -6.33 -7.02 -12.05
C TYR A 111 -7.33 -5.92 -11.68
N ASP A 112 -7.74 -5.14 -12.66
CA ASP A 112 -8.53 -3.94 -12.44
C ASP A 112 -9.75 -3.88 -13.38
N THR A 113 -10.95 -3.82 -12.80
CA THR A 113 -12.21 -3.63 -13.53
C THR A 113 -12.87 -2.30 -13.17
N PHE A 114 -12.14 -1.39 -12.51
CA PHE A 114 -12.68 -0.13 -12.01
C PHE A 114 -12.88 0.89 -13.14
N GLY A 115 -13.97 1.60 -13.10
CA GLY A 115 -14.27 2.65 -14.08
C GLY A 115 -14.36 2.12 -15.50
N LEU A 116 -13.65 2.76 -16.42
CA LEU A 116 -13.64 2.40 -17.84
C LEU A 116 -13.05 1.03 -18.14
N PHE A 117 -12.22 0.49 -17.24
CA PHE A 117 -11.62 -0.83 -17.42
C PHE A 117 -12.67 -1.94 -17.45
N LYS A 118 -13.82 -1.72 -16.79
CA LYS A 118 -14.92 -2.66 -16.77
C LYS A 118 -15.50 -2.89 -18.18
N LEU A 119 -15.45 -1.89 -19.05
CA LEU A 119 -15.99 -1.96 -20.41
C LEU A 119 -15.23 -2.94 -21.29
N VAL A 120 -13.96 -3.19 -20.98
CA VAL A 120 -13.09 -4.11 -21.75
C VAL A 120 -12.81 -5.40 -20.97
N GLY A 121 -13.60 -5.71 -19.93
CA GLY A 121 -13.45 -6.92 -19.13
C GLY A 121 -12.32 -6.84 -18.10
N GLY A 122 -11.81 -5.62 -17.82
CA GLY A 122 -10.71 -5.39 -16.90
C GLY A 122 -9.36 -5.36 -17.61
N ILE A 123 -8.33 -4.95 -16.87
CA ILE A 123 -6.94 -4.92 -17.36
C ILE A 123 -6.01 -5.57 -16.33
N ALA A 124 -4.81 -5.93 -16.76
CA ALA A 124 -3.78 -6.56 -15.93
C ALA A 124 -4.26 -7.87 -15.28
N LYS A 125 -5.12 -8.63 -15.97
CA LYS A 125 -5.63 -9.91 -15.48
C LYS A 125 -4.45 -10.84 -15.17
N GLY A 126 -4.53 -11.56 -14.04
CA GLY A 126 -3.45 -12.43 -13.58
C GLY A 126 -2.38 -11.72 -12.74
N HIS A 127 -2.51 -10.41 -12.53
CA HIS A 127 -1.61 -9.64 -11.64
C HIS A 127 -2.29 -9.29 -10.32
N PRO A 128 -1.55 -9.22 -9.20
CA PRO A 128 -0.11 -9.50 -9.12
C PRO A 128 0.21 -10.97 -9.41
N ASP A 129 1.27 -11.20 -10.16
CA ASP A 129 1.77 -12.56 -10.44
C ASP A 129 2.97 -12.88 -9.52
N GLU A 130 3.58 -14.05 -9.70
CA GLU A 130 4.72 -14.47 -8.87
C GLU A 130 5.89 -13.49 -8.93
N LYS A 131 6.14 -12.89 -10.08
CA LYS A 131 7.22 -11.90 -10.22
C LYS A 131 6.91 -10.63 -9.43
N ASP A 132 5.66 -10.18 -9.47
CA ASP A 132 5.20 -9.02 -8.70
C ASP A 132 5.35 -9.26 -7.20
N LEU A 133 4.95 -10.45 -6.73
CA LEU A 133 5.05 -10.81 -5.32
C LEU A 133 6.51 -10.87 -4.86
N LYS A 134 7.38 -11.48 -5.64
CA LYS A 134 8.81 -11.54 -5.32
C LYS A 134 9.46 -10.17 -5.29
N ALA A 135 9.10 -9.31 -6.26
CA ALA A 135 9.62 -7.95 -6.31
C ALA A 135 9.19 -7.13 -5.09
N ALA A 136 7.94 -7.30 -4.65
CA ALA A 136 7.44 -6.62 -3.46
C ALA A 136 8.17 -7.06 -2.19
N VAL A 137 8.39 -8.38 -2.04
CA VAL A 137 9.15 -8.92 -0.91
C VAL A 137 10.58 -8.35 -0.91
N SER A 138 11.24 -8.35 -2.06
CA SER A 138 12.60 -7.81 -2.19
C SER A 138 12.65 -6.32 -1.87
N PHE A 139 11.63 -5.57 -2.30
CA PHE A 139 11.53 -4.14 -1.99
C PHE A 139 11.52 -3.91 -0.48
N VAL A 140 10.64 -4.60 0.23
CA VAL A 140 10.51 -4.42 1.69
C VAL A 140 11.76 -4.93 2.41
N ALA A 141 12.31 -6.06 2.00
CA ALA A 141 13.52 -6.62 2.59
C ALA A 141 14.73 -5.69 2.44
N GLY A 142 14.77 -4.89 1.38
CA GLY A 142 15.86 -3.95 1.11
C GLY A 142 15.72 -2.56 1.74
N LEU A 143 14.63 -2.29 2.45
CA LEU A 143 14.40 -0.97 3.05
C LEU A 143 15.34 -0.70 4.22
N GLN A 144 15.78 0.55 4.30
CA GLN A 144 16.60 1.06 5.39
C GLN A 144 15.71 1.52 6.55
#